data_f5f9408daf4415ee22e45c318f1d2ffb
#
_entry.id   f5f9408daf4415ee22e45c318f1d2ffb
#
_cell.length_a   1.000
_cell.length_b   1.000
_cell.length_c   1.000
_cell.angle_alpha   90.00
_cell.angle_beta   90.00
_cell.angle_gamma   90.00
#
_symmetry.space_group_name_H-M   'P 1'
#
loop_
_entity.id
_entity.type
_entity.pdbx_description
1 polymer ?
#
loop_
_entity_poly.entity_id
_entity_poly.type
_entity_poly.pdbx_seq_one_letter_code
_entity_poly.pdbx_strand_id
1 'polypeptide(L)'
;MSDGGNLLYLQGIDGSYLREIEVKVLGYEDGGYILDRTIMHYQGGGQPGDRGVLVSDDLRIPIYNVRKKGKNVLHMSNLKAEIESARLLVEWERRYKIMKMHTLQHAISAVMFSDGYKSLITEVFPAYGYIESDRAVANISDDVYSISRIGRNLKRYSVKREEIDQRLMARCNLEKLPKSISEVSVVEIEGLDTCACAGTHVRNTSEIGEYWLRTPGRKVEFGLF
;
A
#
# COMPACT_ATOMS: atom_id res chain seq x y z
N MET A 1 -7.12 2.07 21.93
CA MET A 1 -7.89 2.60 20.78
C MET A 1 -7.12 2.19 19.54
N SER A 2 -7.72 1.40 18.68
CA SER A 2 -7.09 0.84 17.49
C SER A 2 -6.70 1.96 16.51
N ASP A 3 -5.44 2.01 16.09
CA ASP A 3 -4.92 2.95 15.07
C ASP A 3 -5.69 2.85 13.71
N GLY A 4 -6.52 1.83 13.54
CA GLY A 4 -7.21 1.53 12.29
C GLY A 4 -8.44 2.40 11.97
N GLY A 5 -9.07 3.05 12.97
CA GLY A 5 -10.29 3.82 12.75
C GLY A 5 -10.09 5.09 11.92
N ASN A 6 -8.90 5.67 11.97
CA ASN A 6 -8.58 6.93 11.29
C ASN A 6 -7.91 6.74 9.91
N LEU A 7 -7.55 5.51 9.55
CA LEU A 7 -6.92 5.16 8.26
C LEU A 7 -7.97 4.55 7.32
N LEU A 8 -8.77 5.39 6.68
CA LEU A 8 -9.91 4.96 5.88
C LEU A 8 -9.52 4.12 4.66
N TYR A 9 -8.32 4.29 4.13
CA TYR A 9 -7.80 3.47 3.03
C TYR A 9 -7.58 1.99 3.42
N LEU A 10 -7.63 1.65 4.72
CA LEU A 10 -7.57 0.27 5.23
C LEU A 10 -8.94 -0.38 5.42
N GLN A 11 -10.03 0.38 5.26
CA GLN A 11 -11.40 -0.13 5.46
C GLN A 11 -11.87 -0.91 4.23
N GLY A 12 -11.62 -2.22 4.24
CA GLY A 12 -11.87 -3.07 3.09
C GLY A 12 -10.99 -2.71 1.87
N ILE A 13 -11.20 -3.38 0.76
CA ILE A 13 -10.48 -3.07 -0.48
C ILE A 13 -10.94 -1.72 -1.08
N ASP A 14 -12.20 -1.35 -0.88
CA ASP A 14 -12.80 -0.12 -1.40
C ASP A 14 -12.21 1.14 -0.75
N GLY A 15 -11.68 1.05 0.47
CA GLY A 15 -10.96 2.13 1.11
C GLY A 15 -9.81 2.67 0.27
N SER A 16 -9.14 1.80 -0.52
CA SER A 16 -8.07 2.20 -1.46
C SER A 16 -8.57 3.13 -2.58
N TYR A 17 -9.88 3.11 -2.88
CA TYR A 17 -10.49 3.88 -3.98
C TYR A 17 -11.11 5.20 -3.53
N LEU A 18 -11.05 5.54 -2.25
CA LEU A 18 -11.47 6.85 -1.76
C LEU A 18 -10.55 7.93 -2.35
N ARG A 19 -11.13 8.91 -3.01
CA ARG A 19 -10.41 9.98 -3.71
C ARG A 19 -10.44 11.30 -2.96
N GLU A 20 -11.53 11.54 -2.20
CA GLU A 20 -11.72 12.75 -1.41
C GLU A 20 -12.56 12.48 -0.17
N ILE A 21 -12.33 13.25 0.88
CA ILE A 21 -13.12 13.27 2.12
C ILE A 21 -13.05 14.65 2.79
N GLU A 22 -14.05 14.98 3.58
CA GLU A 22 -13.98 16.08 4.55
C GLU A 22 -13.21 15.64 5.79
N VAL A 23 -12.33 16.50 6.27
CA VAL A 23 -11.46 16.26 7.44
C VAL A 23 -11.43 17.46 8.36
N LYS A 24 -11.18 17.20 9.66
CA LYS A 24 -10.81 18.25 10.63
C LYS A 24 -9.30 18.28 10.78
N VAL A 25 -8.75 19.47 10.88
CA VAL A 25 -7.33 19.68 11.15
C VAL A 25 -7.14 19.73 12.67
N LEU A 26 -6.38 18.78 13.20
CA LEU A 26 -6.11 18.66 14.63
C LEU A 26 -4.85 19.41 15.04
N GLY A 27 -3.97 19.73 14.08
CA GLY A 27 -2.72 20.43 14.35
C GLY A 27 -1.76 20.40 13.17
N TYR A 28 -0.59 21.02 13.42
CA TYR A 28 0.54 21.07 12.47
C TYR A 28 1.84 20.81 13.24
N GLU A 29 2.58 19.78 12.85
CA GLU A 29 3.81 19.34 13.50
C GLU A 29 4.84 18.92 12.44
N ASP A 30 6.12 19.27 12.62
CA ASP A 30 7.25 18.85 11.79
C ASP A 30 7.03 19.03 10.26
N GLY A 31 6.35 20.09 9.86
CA GLY A 31 6.08 20.36 8.45
C GLY A 31 4.88 19.61 7.89
N GLY A 32 4.03 19.01 8.74
CA GLY A 32 2.87 18.24 8.29
C GLY A 32 1.60 18.54 9.09
N TYR A 33 0.46 18.48 8.42
CA TYR A 33 -0.86 18.59 9.01
C TYR A 33 -1.26 17.25 9.64
N ILE A 34 -1.83 17.31 10.84
CA ILE A 34 -2.46 16.17 11.53
C ILE A 34 -3.97 16.30 11.34
N LEU A 35 -4.58 15.26 10.79
CA LEU A 35 -6.02 15.22 10.49
C LEU A 35 -6.73 14.22 11.42
N ASP A 36 -8.03 14.41 11.64
CA ASP A 36 -8.87 13.48 12.42
C ASP A 36 -8.97 12.10 11.78
N ARG A 37 -8.89 12.04 10.45
CA ARG A 37 -8.91 10.82 9.62
C ARG A 37 -8.23 11.05 8.28
N THR A 38 -7.85 9.98 7.60
CA THR A 38 -7.19 10.11 6.29
C THR A 38 -7.52 8.96 5.35
N ILE A 39 -7.59 9.28 4.06
CA ILE A 39 -7.61 8.35 2.94
C ILE A 39 -6.23 8.17 2.31
N MET A 40 -5.23 8.92 2.77
CA MET A 40 -3.87 8.88 2.23
C MET A 40 -3.03 7.82 2.93
N HIS A 41 -2.38 6.98 2.13
CA HIS A 41 -1.38 6.03 2.61
C HIS A 41 -0.12 6.77 3.05
N TYR A 42 0.39 6.49 4.25
CA TYR A 42 1.69 6.98 4.68
C TYR A 42 2.82 6.08 4.18
N GLN A 43 3.98 6.66 3.91
CA GLN A 43 5.16 5.93 3.43
C GLN A 43 5.54 4.79 4.38
N GLY A 44 5.57 3.57 3.87
CA GLY A 44 5.93 2.37 4.64
C GLY A 44 5.60 1.08 3.89
N GLY A 45 6.16 -0.04 4.35
CA GLY A 45 5.90 -1.36 3.78
C GLY A 45 6.30 -1.51 2.30
N GLY A 46 7.33 -0.79 1.84
CA GLY A 46 7.75 -0.80 0.44
C GLY A 46 6.90 0.07 -0.49
N GLN A 47 5.87 0.77 0.03
CA GLN A 47 5.04 1.69 -0.73
C GLN A 47 5.33 3.15 -0.35
N PRO A 48 5.50 4.08 -1.31
CA PRO A 48 5.67 5.51 -1.02
C PRO A 48 4.37 6.11 -0.47
N GLY A 49 4.51 7.20 0.29
CA GLY A 49 3.37 7.98 0.75
C GLY A 49 2.62 8.64 -0.40
N ASP A 50 1.33 8.88 -0.19
CA ASP A 50 0.51 9.55 -1.18
C ASP A 50 0.85 11.02 -1.32
N ARG A 51 0.32 11.60 -2.39
CA ARG A 51 0.31 13.02 -2.67
C ARG A 51 -1.11 13.50 -2.90
N GLY A 52 -1.32 14.79 -2.75
CA GLY A 52 -2.65 15.38 -2.98
C GLY A 52 -2.73 16.82 -2.53
N VAL A 53 -3.90 17.23 -2.08
CA VAL A 53 -4.15 18.61 -1.67
C VAL A 53 -5.21 18.68 -0.56
N LEU A 54 -5.03 19.56 0.41
CA LEU A 54 -6.08 20.05 1.29
C LEU A 54 -6.69 21.32 0.66
N VAL A 55 -7.99 21.35 0.58
CA VAL A 55 -8.75 22.50 0.06
C VAL A 55 -9.65 23.03 1.17
N SER A 56 -9.44 24.28 1.58
CA SER A 56 -10.26 24.98 2.56
C SER A 56 -10.61 26.35 1.98
N ASP A 57 -11.88 26.57 1.71
CA ASP A 57 -12.37 27.71 0.95
C ASP A 57 -11.58 27.89 -0.37
N ASP A 58 -10.96 29.05 -0.59
CA ASP A 58 -10.13 29.34 -1.78
C ASP A 58 -8.67 28.87 -1.61
N LEU A 59 -8.28 28.37 -0.43
CA LEU A 59 -6.92 27.97 -0.14
C LEU A 59 -6.67 26.52 -0.58
N ARG A 60 -5.59 26.30 -1.33
CA ARG A 60 -5.11 24.99 -1.75
C ARG A 60 -3.72 24.73 -1.16
N ILE A 61 -3.62 23.72 -0.29
CA ILE A 61 -2.38 23.33 0.40
C ILE A 61 -1.89 22.02 -0.21
N PRO A 62 -0.83 22.04 -1.03
CA PRO A 62 -0.27 20.83 -1.61
C PRO A 62 0.32 19.90 -0.56
N ILE A 63 -0.03 18.61 -0.63
CA ILE A 63 0.57 17.54 0.19
C ILE A 63 1.53 16.76 -0.70
N TYR A 64 2.83 16.84 -0.43
CA TYR A 64 3.86 16.21 -1.24
C TYR A 64 4.26 14.80 -0.76
N ASN A 65 3.93 14.44 0.49
CA ASN A 65 4.16 13.13 1.08
C ASN A 65 3.28 12.94 2.33
N VAL A 66 3.11 11.70 2.76
CA VAL A 66 2.48 11.35 4.03
C VAL A 66 3.43 10.46 4.82
N ARG A 67 3.63 10.76 6.10
CA ARG A 67 4.55 10.03 7.00
C ARG A 67 3.85 9.68 8.31
N LYS A 68 4.30 8.60 8.96
CA LYS A 68 3.87 8.24 10.31
C LYS A 68 4.93 8.68 11.32
N LYS A 69 4.50 9.35 12.40
CA LYS A 69 5.33 9.72 13.55
C LYS A 69 4.58 9.37 14.85
N GLY A 70 5.00 8.31 15.53
CA GLY A 70 4.28 7.81 16.70
C GLY A 70 2.83 7.42 16.34
N LYS A 71 1.87 8.09 16.96
CA LYS A 71 0.43 7.91 16.70
C LYS A 71 -0.07 8.76 15.54
N ASN A 72 0.65 9.81 15.17
CA ASN A 72 0.20 10.78 14.20
C ASN A 72 0.55 10.39 12.76
N VAL A 73 -0.35 10.72 11.85
CA VAL A 73 -0.11 10.71 10.41
C VAL A 73 0.07 12.15 9.96
N LEU A 74 1.26 12.46 9.45
CA LEU A 74 1.68 13.79 9.05
C LEU A 74 1.51 13.95 7.53
N HIS A 75 0.62 14.84 7.12
CA HIS A 75 0.42 15.21 5.70
C HIS A 75 1.37 16.36 5.38
N MET A 76 2.53 16.03 4.81
CA MET A 76 3.67 16.94 4.63
C MET A 76 3.37 18.02 3.59
N SER A 77 3.58 19.28 3.99
CA SER A 77 3.39 20.45 3.12
C SER A 77 4.45 21.49 3.36
N ASN A 78 4.86 22.20 2.29
CA ASN A 78 5.73 23.39 2.40
C ASN A 78 4.93 24.65 2.71
N LEU A 79 3.59 24.58 2.66
CA LEU A 79 2.68 25.68 2.99
C LEU A 79 2.03 25.40 4.34
N LYS A 80 2.21 26.32 5.30
CA LYS A 80 1.51 26.32 6.58
C LYS A 80 0.45 27.42 6.57
N ALA A 81 -0.79 27.03 6.87
CA ALA A 81 -1.91 27.93 7.06
C ALA A 81 -2.75 27.49 8.25
N GLU A 82 -3.41 28.41 8.93
CA GLU A 82 -4.35 28.10 10.01
C GLU A 82 -5.70 27.79 9.37
N ILE A 83 -6.09 26.51 9.44
CA ILE A 83 -7.36 26.00 8.93
C ILE A 83 -7.92 25.01 9.97
N GLU A 84 -9.22 25.00 10.17
CA GLU A 84 -9.92 24.06 11.10
C GLU A 84 -10.44 22.82 10.39
N SER A 85 -10.83 22.96 9.13
CA SER A 85 -11.37 21.90 8.30
C SER A 85 -10.96 22.07 6.84
N ALA A 86 -10.95 20.99 6.11
CA ALA A 86 -10.63 20.98 4.69
C ALA A 86 -11.20 19.74 4.01
N ARG A 87 -11.30 19.81 2.70
CA ARG A 87 -11.48 18.64 1.85
C ARG A 87 -10.10 18.10 1.46
N LEU A 88 -9.83 16.85 1.83
CA LEU A 88 -8.60 16.14 1.48
C LEU A 88 -8.80 15.38 0.17
N LEU A 89 -8.01 15.70 -0.85
CA LEU A 89 -8.04 15.06 -2.16
C LEU A 89 -6.72 14.33 -2.43
N VAL A 90 -6.80 13.10 -2.91
CA VAL A 90 -5.63 12.30 -3.31
C VAL A 90 -5.29 12.58 -4.78
N GLU A 91 -4.00 12.66 -5.12
CA GLU A 91 -3.50 12.62 -6.51
C GLU A 91 -3.80 11.23 -7.10
N TRP A 92 -5.00 11.09 -7.69
CA TRP A 92 -5.59 9.80 -8.03
C TRP A 92 -4.76 9.00 -9.03
N GLU A 93 -4.30 9.61 -10.11
CA GLU A 93 -3.53 8.93 -11.15
C GLU A 93 -2.27 8.28 -10.58
N ARG A 94 -1.58 8.99 -9.68
CA ARG A 94 -0.41 8.46 -8.99
C ARG A 94 -0.79 7.32 -8.03
N ARG A 95 -1.85 7.48 -7.22
CA ARG A 95 -2.36 6.46 -6.31
C ARG A 95 -2.74 5.20 -7.07
N TYR A 96 -3.48 5.31 -8.15
CA TYR A 96 -3.96 4.16 -8.91
C TYR A 96 -2.82 3.38 -9.57
N LYS A 97 -1.79 4.08 -10.10
CA LYS A 97 -0.56 3.44 -10.57
C LYS A 97 0.14 2.66 -9.45
N ILE A 98 0.25 3.24 -8.26
CA ILE A 98 0.85 2.55 -7.10
C ILE A 98 0.02 1.33 -6.69
N MET A 99 -1.32 1.42 -6.68
CA MET A 99 -2.20 0.28 -6.39
C MET A 99 -1.97 -0.88 -7.37
N LYS A 100 -1.88 -0.60 -8.66
CA LYS A 100 -1.55 -1.59 -9.70
C LYS A 100 -0.18 -2.22 -9.46
N MET A 101 0.84 -1.39 -9.23
CA MET A 101 2.21 -1.83 -8.97
C MET A 101 2.31 -2.69 -7.70
N HIS A 102 1.62 -2.30 -6.63
CA HIS A 102 1.63 -3.03 -5.37
C HIS A 102 0.90 -4.38 -5.51
N THR A 103 -0.20 -4.42 -6.26
CA THR A 103 -0.90 -5.68 -6.54
C THR A 103 -0.06 -6.60 -7.43
N LEU A 104 0.62 -6.06 -8.44
CA LEU A 104 1.58 -6.81 -9.26
C LEU A 104 2.73 -7.38 -8.40
N GLN A 105 3.27 -6.59 -7.48
CA GLN A 105 4.31 -7.03 -6.55
C GLN A 105 3.83 -8.21 -5.70
N HIS A 106 2.59 -8.20 -5.19
CA HIS A 106 2.01 -9.33 -4.45
C HIS A 106 1.87 -10.58 -5.32
N ALA A 107 1.40 -10.43 -6.57
CA ALA A 107 1.29 -11.55 -7.51
C ALA A 107 2.66 -12.18 -7.81
N ILE A 108 3.68 -11.34 -8.07
CA ILE A 108 5.07 -11.80 -8.27
C ILE A 108 5.59 -12.52 -7.01
N SER A 109 5.41 -11.92 -5.84
CA SER A 109 5.85 -12.52 -4.57
C SER A 109 5.15 -13.84 -4.27
N ALA A 110 3.90 -14.02 -4.67
CA ALA A 110 3.16 -15.27 -4.51
C ALA A 110 3.76 -16.39 -5.37
N VAL A 111 4.05 -16.11 -6.65
CA VAL A 111 4.73 -17.05 -7.56
C VAL A 111 6.12 -17.40 -7.01
N MET A 112 6.92 -16.39 -6.66
CA MET A 112 8.24 -16.63 -6.05
C MET A 112 8.16 -17.51 -4.80
N PHE A 113 7.20 -17.28 -3.93
CA PHE A 113 7.01 -18.09 -2.72
C PHE A 113 6.59 -19.52 -3.04
N SER A 114 5.72 -19.74 -4.01
CA SER A 114 5.34 -21.07 -4.50
C SER A 114 6.53 -21.86 -5.01
N ASP A 115 7.48 -21.19 -5.67
CA ASP A 115 8.71 -21.77 -6.19
C ASP A 115 9.83 -21.86 -5.13
N GLY A 116 9.50 -21.55 -3.88
CA GLY A 116 10.39 -21.65 -2.72
C GLY A 116 11.42 -20.53 -2.60
N TYR A 117 11.27 -19.39 -3.34
CA TYR A 117 12.09 -18.20 -3.14
C TYR A 117 11.62 -17.38 -1.94
N LYS A 118 12.56 -16.67 -1.30
CA LYS A 118 12.27 -15.73 -0.21
C LYS A 118 12.45 -14.30 -0.69
N SER A 119 11.43 -13.47 -0.56
CA SER A 119 11.52 -12.02 -0.79
C SER A 119 12.18 -11.36 0.43
N LEU A 120 13.30 -10.69 0.23
CA LEU A 120 14.08 -9.99 1.27
C LEU A 120 13.70 -8.53 1.37
N ILE A 121 13.63 -7.85 0.22
CA ILE A 121 13.31 -6.43 0.06
C ILE A 121 12.26 -6.31 -1.04
N THR A 122 11.27 -5.47 -0.84
CA THR A 122 10.25 -5.15 -1.85
C THR A 122 10.00 -3.65 -1.86
N GLU A 123 10.05 -3.04 -3.03
CA GLU A 123 9.81 -1.61 -3.23
C GLU A 123 8.95 -1.40 -4.47
N VAL A 124 7.95 -0.53 -4.36
CA VAL A 124 7.11 -0.13 -5.49
C VAL A 124 7.07 1.39 -5.61
N PHE A 125 7.07 1.86 -6.85
CA PHE A 125 6.91 3.24 -7.25
C PHE A 125 5.84 3.33 -8.36
N PRO A 126 5.38 4.50 -8.79
CA PRO A 126 4.31 4.60 -9.78
C PRO A 126 4.56 3.91 -11.13
N ALA A 127 5.82 3.76 -11.55
CA ALA A 127 6.17 3.19 -12.85
C ALA A 127 7.18 2.03 -12.79
N TYR A 128 7.76 1.78 -11.62
CA TYR A 128 8.84 0.81 -11.42
C TYR A 128 8.71 0.17 -10.05
N GLY A 129 9.10 -1.10 -9.93
CA GLY A 129 9.22 -1.81 -8.67
C GLY A 129 10.25 -2.91 -8.76
N TYR A 130 10.69 -3.41 -7.61
CA TYR A 130 11.59 -4.56 -7.56
C TYR A 130 11.38 -5.40 -6.30
N ILE A 131 11.80 -6.67 -6.40
CA ILE A 131 11.90 -7.61 -5.30
C ILE A 131 13.32 -8.17 -5.31
N GLU A 132 14.00 -8.13 -4.17
CA GLU A 132 15.26 -8.85 -3.96
C GLU A 132 14.98 -10.21 -3.32
N SER A 133 15.55 -11.25 -3.91
CA SER A 133 15.42 -12.65 -3.50
C SER A 133 16.65 -13.13 -2.74
N ASP A 134 16.47 -14.18 -1.94
CA ASP A 134 17.55 -14.90 -1.27
C ASP A 134 18.54 -15.57 -2.25
N ARG A 135 18.09 -15.90 -3.47
CA ARG A 135 18.89 -16.50 -4.54
C ARG A 135 18.44 -16.03 -5.91
N ALA A 136 19.18 -16.40 -6.97
CA ALA A 136 18.83 -16.08 -8.35
C ALA A 136 17.45 -16.67 -8.70
N VAL A 137 16.62 -15.84 -9.32
CA VAL A 137 15.23 -16.18 -9.69
C VAL A 137 15.21 -16.63 -11.15
N ALA A 138 14.56 -17.76 -11.42
CA ALA A 138 14.28 -18.23 -12.77
C ALA A 138 13.27 -17.31 -13.48
N ASN A 139 13.01 -17.56 -14.76
CA ASN A 139 11.96 -16.84 -15.46
C ASN A 139 10.58 -17.30 -14.95
N ILE A 140 9.85 -16.38 -14.31
CA ILE A 140 8.50 -16.58 -13.76
C ILE A 140 7.43 -15.79 -14.52
N SER A 141 7.77 -15.26 -15.70
CA SER A 141 6.90 -14.31 -16.42
C SER A 141 5.56 -14.94 -16.79
N ASP A 142 5.54 -16.16 -17.31
CA ASP A 142 4.31 -16.81 -17.78
C ASP A 142 3.32 -17.05 -16.62
N ASP A 143 3.83 -17.46 -15.46
CA ASP A 143 3.00 -17.70 -14.26
C ASP A 143 2.37 -16.40 -13.78
N VAL A 144 3.15 -15.31 -13.71
CA VAL A 144 2.65 -13.99 -13.29
C VAL A 144 1.66 -13.43 -14.33
N TYR A 145 1.93 -13.59 -15.64
CA TYR A 145 1.00 -13.15 -16.69
C TYR A 145 -0.33 -13.90 -16.63
N SER A 146 -0.32 -15.19 -16.32
CA SER A 146 -1.55 -15.97 -16.18
C SER A 146 -2.46 -15.40 -15.08
N ILE A 147 -1.89 -14.96 -13.96
CA ILE A 147 -2.62 -14.41 -12.82
C ILE A 147 -3.36 -13.11 -13.19
N SER A 148 -2.70 -12.19 -13.88
CA SER A 148 -3.31 -10.93 -14.28
C SER A 148 -4.41 -11.12 -15.34
N ARG A 149 -4.25 -12.08 -16.26
CA ARG A 149 -5.23 -12.39 -17.30
C ARG A 149 -6.50 -13.08 -16.78
N ILE A 150 -6.38 -13.96 -15.79
CA ILE A 150 -7.54 -14.67 -15.20
C ILE A 150 -8.46 -13.69 -14.46
N GLY A 151 -7.92 -12.62 -13.88
CA GLY A 151 -8.72 -11.62 -13.19
C GLY A 151 -9.22 -12.13 -11.82
N ARG A 152 -8.34 -12.15 -10.81
CA ARG A 152 -8.64 -12.58 -9.43
C ARG A 152 -9.10 -11.40 -8.59
N ASN A 153 -10.13 -11.60 -7.78
CA ASN A 153 -10.59 -10.58 -6.85
C ASN A 153 -9.64 -10.44 -5.65
N LEU A 154 -9.53 -9.21 -5.15
CA LEU A 154 -8.82 -8.92 -3.93
C LEU A 154 -9.80 -8.60 -2.81
N LYS A 155 -9.48 -9.08 -1.62
CA LYS A 155 -10.19 -8.77 -0.38
C LYS A 155 -9.20 -8.19 0.62
N ARG A 156 -9.69 -7.30 1.47
CA ARG A 156 -8.98 -6.79 2.64
C ARG A 156 -9.81 -7.00 3.87
N TYR A 157 -9.18 -7.49 4.93
CA TYR A 157 -9.78 -7.66 6.24
C TYR A 157 -8.72 -7.50 7.33
N SER A 158 -9.16 -7.38 8.59
CA SER A 158 -8.27 -7.37 9.75
C SER A 158 -8.32 -8.70 10.48
N VAL A 159 -7.16 -9.15 10.96
CA VAL A 159 -7.01 -10.33 11.81
C VAL A 159 -6.36 -9.91 13.11
N LYS A 160 -6.85 -10.39 14.25
CA LYS A 160 -6.14 -10.17 15.51
C LYS A 160 -4.79 -10.87 15.48
N ARG A 161 -3.76 -10.21 16.03
CA ARG A 161 -2.39 -10.75 16.01
C ARG A 161 -2.29 -12.17 16.57
N GLU A 162 -3.08 -12.48 17.60
CA GLU A 162 -3.17 -13.78 18.24
C GLU A 162 -3.87 -14.87 17.41
N GLU A 163 -4.64 -14.45 16.40
CA GLU A 163 -5.40 -15.34 15.51
C GLU A 163 -4.66 -15.61 14.17
N ILE A 164 -3.43 -15.07 14.01
CA ILE A 164 -2.65 -15.27 12.79
C ILE A 164 -2.22 -16.74 12.70
N ASP A 165 -2.67 -17.42 11.66
CA ASP A 165 -2.37 -18.82 11.39
C ASP A 165 -0.97 -19.02 10.77
N GLN A 166 -0.54 -20.29 10.65
CA GLN A 166 0.78 -20.64 10.09
C GLN A 166 0.93 -20.22 8.62
N ARG A 167 -0.16 -20.23 7.83
CA ARG A 167 -0.14 -19.86 6.42
C ARG A 167 0.15 -18.38 6.26
N LEU A 168 -0.52 -17.54 7.04
CA LEU A 168 -0.27 -16.11 7.06
C LEU A 168 1.11 -15.80 7.64
N MET A 169 1.57 -16.55 8.66
CA MET A 169 2.92 -16.41 9.23
C MET A 169 4.02 -16.69 8.19
N ALA A 170 3.85 -17.67 7.31
CA ALA A 170 4.84 -18.00 6.28
C ALA A 170 5.07 -16.86 5.28
N ARG A 171 4.03 -16.01 5.07
CA ARG A 171 4.08 -14.84 4.17
C ARG A 171 4.37 -13.52 4.88
N CYS A 172 4.29 -13.51 6.21
CA CYS A 172 4.45 -12.30 7.01
C CYS A 172 5.69 -12.40 7.89
N ASN A 173 6.52 -11.37 7.86
CA ASN A 173 7.54 -11.23 8.89
C ASN A 173 6.94 -10.50 10.10
N LEU A 174 6.27 -11.25 10.98
CA LEU A 174 5.63 -10.71 12.19
C LEU A 174 6.62 -10.06 13.16
N GLU A 175 7.91 -10.44 13.11
CA GLU A 175 8.95 -9.84 13.93
C GLU A 175 9.22 -8.38 13.56
N LYS A 176 9.00 -8.03 12.27
CA LYS A 176 9.10 -6.65 11.79
C LYS A 176 7.90 -5.78 12.17
N LEU A 177 6.77 -6.38 12.59
CA LEU A 177 5.60 -5.63 13.02
C LEU A 177 5.75 -5.21 14.49
N PRO A 178 5.56 -3.91 14.83
CA PRO A 178 5.59 -3.44 16.21
C PRO A 178 4.69 -4.28 17.12
N LYS A 179 5.18 -4.63 18.32
CA LYS A 179 4.41 -5.42 19.30
C LYS A 179 3.11 -4.75 19.75
N SER A 180 3.03 -3.43 19.61
CA SER A 180 1.84 -2.62 19.94
C SER A 180 0.67 -2.80 18.95
N ILE A 181 0.90 -3.43 17.80
CA ILE A 181 -0.15 -3.69 16.81
C ILE A 181 -0.92 -4.94 17.23
N SER A 182 -2.17 -4.77 17.65
CA SER A 182 -3.09 -5.84 18.04
C SER A 182 -3.88 -6.43 16.87
N GLU A 183 -4.11 -5.62 15.81
CA GLU A 183 -4.82 -6.03 14.59
C GLU A 183 -3.93 -5.82 13.37
N VAL A 184 -3.84 -6.85 12.53
CA VAL A 184 -3.03 -6.87 11.32
C VAL A 184 -3.95 -6.81 10.11
N SER A 185 -3.76 -5.79 9.24
CA SER A 185 -4.43 -5.72 7.95
C SER A 185 -3.89 -6.81 7.03
N VAL A 186 -4.78 -7.55 6.41
CA VAL A 186 -4.49 -8.65 5.49
C VAL A 186 -5.09 -8.36 4.14
N VAL A 187 -4.34 -8.63 3.08
CA VAL A 187 -4.81 -8.62 1.70
C VAL A 187 -4.76 -10.05 1.17
N GLU A 188 -5.87 -10.49 0.61
CA GLU A 188 -6.02 -11.78 -0.05
C GLU A 188 -6.23 -11.55 -1.55
N ILE A 189 -5.46 -12.25 -2.38
CA ILE A 189 -5.73 -12.43 -3.80
C ILE A 189 -6.36 -13.81 -3.95
N GLU A 190 -7.62 -13.85 -4.35
CA GLU A 190 -8.45 -15.05 -4.34
C GLU A 190 -7.78 -16.25 -5.02
N GLY A 191 -7.61 -17.33 -4.24
CA GLY A 191 -6.98 -18.59 -4.71
C GLY A 191 -5.49 -18.48 -5.07
N LEU A 192 -4.81 -17.39 -4.68
CA LEU A 192 -3.39 -17.19 -4.98
C LEU A 192 -2.58 -16.92 -3.71
N ASP A 193 -2.89 -15.87 -2.97
CA ASP A 193 -2.05 -15.35 -1.90
C ASP A 193 -2.86 -14.75 -0.76
N THR A 194 -2.32 -14.84 0.44
CA THR A 194 -2.82 -14.14 1.63
C THR A 194 -1.63 -13.59 2.38
N CYS A 195 -1.54 -12.27 2.52
CA CYS A 195 -0.38 -11.61 3.09
C CYS A 195 -0.77 -10.44 4.01
N ALA A 196 -0.02 -10.24 5.10
CA ALA A 196 -0.15 -9.03 5.91
C ALA A 196 0.31 -7.83 5.09
N CYS A 197 -0.59 -6.88 4.87
CA CYS A 197 -0.30 -5.71 4.08
C CYS A 197 -1.18 -4.52 4.48
N ALA A 198 -0.54 -3.37 4.71
CA ALA A 198 -1.20 -2.09 4.98
C ALA A 198 -1.13 -1.11 3.79
N GLY A 199 -0.68 -1.55 2.62
CA GLY A 199 -0.63 -0.73 1.40
C GLY A 199 -1.97 -0.70 0.67
N THR A 200 -2.04 0.03 -0.44
CA THR A 200 -3.24 0.16 -1.26
C THR A 200 -3.19 -0.76 -2.47
N HIS A 201 -4.34 -1.36 -2.82
CA HIS A 201 -4.45 -2.35 -3.90
C HIS A 201 -5.64 -2.10 -4.79
N VAL A 202 -5.61 -2.66 -6.02
CA VAL A 202 -6.77 -2.73 -6.91
C VAL A 202 -7.75 -3.81 -6.43
N ARG A 203 -9.00 -3.77 -6.92
CA ARG A 203 -10.05 -4.75 -6.56
C ARG A 203 -9.87 -6.08 -7.26
N ASN A 204 -9.26 -6.06 -8.45
CA ASN A 204 -9.09 -7.23 -9.29
C ASN A 204 -7.73 -7.18 -10.00
N THR A 205 -7.05 -8.32 -10.14
CA THR A 205 -5.73 -8.38 -10.80
C THR A 205 -5.78 -7.96 -12.26
N SER A 206 -6.94 -8.05 -12.94
CA SER A 206 -7.09 -7.56 -14.31
C SER A 206 -6.92 -6.05 -14.45
N GLU A 207 -7.09 -5.29 -13.37
CA GLU A 207 -6.84 -3.83 -13.36
C GLU A 207 -5.36 -3.46 -13.47
N ILE A 208 -4.43 -4.40 -13.23
CA ILE A 208 -2.99 -4.18 -13.39
C ILE A 208 -2.70 -3.68 -14.82
N GLY A 209 -3.35 -4.31 -15.82
CA GLY A 209 -3.16 -3.99 -17.22
C GLY A 209 -1.84 -4.56 -17.75
N GLU A 210 -1.25 -3.88 -18.74
CA GLU A 210 0.00 -4.31 -19.35
C GLU A 210 1.21 -3.90 -18.50
N TYR A 211 2.18 -4.81 -18.39
CA TYR A 211 3.39 -4.61 -17.60
C TYR A 211 4.56 -5.40 -18.20
N TRP A 212 5.75 -5.03 -17.81
CA TRP A 212 6.97 -5.77 -18.10
C TRP A 212 7.54 -6.37 -16.81
N LEU A 213 8.24 -7.51 -16.93
CA LEU A 213 8.91 -8.21 -15.86
C LEU A 213 10.27 -8.72 -16.34
N ARG A 214 11.30 -8.62 -15.49
CA ARG A 214 12.65 -9.10 -15.73
C ARG A 214 13.21 -9.76 -14.47
N THR A 215 14.05 -10.77 -14.63
CA THR A 215 14.67 -11.51 -13.52
C THR A 215 16.22 -11.46 -13.61
N PRO A 216 16.86 -10.28 -13.47
CA PRO A 216 18.31 -10.18 -13.49
C PRO A 216 18.92 -10.74 -12.21
N GLY A 217 19.30 -12.02 -12.20
CA GLY A 217 19.94 -12.70 -11.08
C GLY A 217 19.02 -12.78 -9.85
N ARG A 218 19.39 -12.15 -8.75
CA ARG A 218 18.61 -12.16 -7.49
C ARG A 218 17.51 -11.11 -7.41
N LYS A 219 17.33 -10.32 -8.45
CA LYS A 219 16.34 -9.26 -8.48
C LYS A 219 15.23 -9.58 -9.48
N VAL A 220 13.99 -9.32 -9.10
CA VAL A 220 12.85 -9.29 -10.00
C VAL A 220 12.44 -7.84 -10.15
N GLU A 221 12.55 -7.32 -11.37
CA GLU A 221 12.22 -5.94 -11.72
C GLU A 221 10.93 -5.93 -12.54
N PHE A 222 10.07 -4.97 -12.32
CA PHE A 222 8.77 -4.87 -13.00
C PHE A 222 8.29 -3.43 -13.08
N GLY A 223 7.42 -3.17 -14.05
CA GLY A 223 6.82 -1.86 -14.23
C GLY A 223 5.62 -1.89 -15.17
N LEU A 224 4.78 -0.84 -15.13
CA LEU A 224 3.68 -0.64 -16.05
C LEU A 224 4.19 -0.03 -17.36
N PHE A 225 3.51 -0.34 -18.48
CA PHE A 225 3.70 0.35 -19.76
C PHE A 225 2.95 1.68 -19.82
#